data_286bc605876ca992dea877a6866ad147
#
_entry.id   286bc605876ca992dea877a6866ad147
#
_cell.length_a   1.000
_cell.length_b   1.000
_cell.length_c   1.000
_cell.angle_alpha   90.00
_cell.angle_beta   90.00
_cell.angle_gamma   90.00
#
_symmetry.space_group_name_H-M   'P 1'
#
loop_
_entity.id
_entity.type
_entity.pdbx_description
1 polymer ?
#
loop_
_entity_poly.entity_id
_entity_poly.type
_entity_poly.pdbx_seq_one_letter_code
_entity_poly.pdbx_strand_id
1 'polypeptide(L)'
;MSIPKYNKLYKPLLSAIQDGQTHSLKEVQGKVAAAISLSEPDQIAALPSGQKIFYNRINWANTYLKKAGLIASPKRGYIEITA
;
A
#
# COMPACT_ATOMS: atom_id res chain seq x y z
N MET A 1 -16.87 -2.36 -8.20
CA MET A 1 -16.40 -1.90 -6.89
C MET A 1 -15.34 -0.85 -7.08
N SER A 2 -15.40 0.26 -6.34
CA SER A 2 -14.42 1.34 -6.47
C SER A 2 -13.18 1.06 -5.61
N ILE A 3 -12.05 1.62 -6.04
CA ILE A 3 -10.80 1.53 -5.28
C ILE A 3 -10.90 2.49 -4.08
N PRO A 4 -10.60 2.02 -2.85
CA PRO A 4 -10.67 2.89 -1.68
C PRO A 4 -9.70 4.07 -1.77
N LYS A 5 -10.04 5.16 -1.09
CA LYS A 5 -9.14 6.30 -0.96
C LYS A 5 -7.93 5.90 -0.12
N TYR A 6 -6.82 6.65 -0.26
CA TYR A 6 -5.58 6.33 0.43
C TYR A 6 -5.74 6.21 1.95
N ASN A 7 -6.60 7.05 2.56
CA ASN A 7 -6.79 7.01 4.01
C ASN A 7 -7.54 5.77 4.48
N LYS A 8 -8.25 5.09 3.59
CA LYS A 8 -8.89 3.81 3.90
C LYS A 8 -7.91 2.64 3.81
N LEU A 9 -6.72 2.89 3.28
CA LEU A 9 -5.70 1.86 3.12
C LEU A 9 -4.69 1.83 4.26
N TYR A 10 -4.74 2.78 5.20
CA TYR A 10 -3.78 2.84 6.30
C TYR A 10 -3.78 1.56 7.13
N LYS A 11 -4.95 1.13 7.58
CA LYS A 11 -5.06 -0.04 8.42
C LYS A 11 -4.66 -1.34 7.70
N PRO A 12 -5.17 -1.61 6.48
CA PRO A 12 -4.72 -2.79 5.74
C PRO A 12 -3.22 -2.76 5.45
N LEU A 13 -2.67 -1.59 5.15
CA LEU A 13 -1.24 -1.45 4.87
C LEU A 13 -0.40 -1.80 6.10
N LEU A 14 -0.75 -1.23 7.25
CA LEU A 14 -0.05 -1.53 8.50
C LEU A 14 -0.19 -3.01 8.89
N SER A 15 -1.37 -3.59 8.69
CA SER A 15 -1.58 -5.01 8.96
C SER A 15 -0.70 -5.90 8.09
N ALA A 16 -0.44 -5.49 6.85
CA ALA A 16 0.38 -6.28 5.93
C ALA A 16 1.85 -6.35 6.36
N ILE A 17 2.31 -5.40 7.17
CA ILE A 17 3.71 -5.33 7.60
C ILE A 17 3.88 -5.45 9.12
N GLN A 18 2.83 -5.84 9.84
CA GLN A 18 2.86 -5.86 11.31
C GLN A 18 3.78 -6.91 11.90
N ASP A 19 4.31 -7.82 11.08
CA ASP A 19 5.27 -8.83 11.54
C ASP A 19 6.65 -8.25 11.86
N GLY A 20 6.86 -6.96 11.60
CA GLY A 20 8.12 -6.30 11.89
C GLY A 20 9.23 -6.55 10.87
N GLN A 21 8.95 -7.28 9.81
CA GLN A 21 9.93 -7.58 8.77
C GLN A 21 9.86 -6.58 7.63
N THR A 22 10.93 -6.53 6.84
CA THR A 22 10.99 -5.69 5.65
C THR A 22 10.25 -6.35 4.50
N HIS A 23 9.37 -5.59 3.84
CA HIS A 23 8.58 -6.09 2.72
C HIS A 23 8.74 -5.17 1.52
N SER A 24 8.71 -5.73 0.31
CA SER A 24 8.67 -4.90 -0.90
C SER A 24 7.28 -4.27 -1.04
N LEU A 25 7.22 -3.09 -1.64
CA LEU A 25 5.93 -2.44 -1.91
C LEU A 25 5.05 -3.30 -2.80
N LYS A 26 5.64 -4.03 -3.74
CA LYS A 26 4.91 -4.94 -4.62
C LYS A 26 4.23 -6.06 -3.83
N GLU A 27 4.94 -6.64 -2.88
CA GLU A 27 4.39 -7.68 -2.01
C GLU A 27 3.25 -7.12 -1.14
N VAL A 28 3.48 -5.95 -0.56
CA VAL A 28 2.49 -5.29 0.29
C VAL A 28 1.23 -4.94 -0.49
N GLN A 29 1.40 -4.49 -1.72
CA GLN A 29 0.27 -4.19 -2.60
C GLN A 29 -0.63 -5.41 -2.78
N GLY A 30 -0.04 -6.58 -3.03
CA GLY A 30 -0.80 -7.82 -3.16
C GLY A 30 -1.51 -8.21 -1.88
N LYS A 31 -0.84 -8.06 -0.73
CA LYS A 31 -1.45 -8.37 0.56
C LYS A 31 -2.62 -7.45 0.88
N VAL A 32 -2.49 -6.16 0.60
CA VAL A 32 -3.57 -5.20 0.83
C VAL A 32 -4.74 -5.48 -0.09
N ALA A 33 -4.48 -5.77 -1.36
CA ALA A 33 -5.54 -6.11 -2.30
C ALA A 33 -6.35 -7.32 -1.82
N ALA A 34 -5.67 -8.34 -1.31
CA ALA A 34 -6.33 -9.52 -0.77
C ALA A 34 -7.15 -9.18 0.48
N ALA A 35 -6.59 -8.34 1.36
CA ALA A 35 -7.25 -7.97 2.61
C ALA A 35 -8.55 -7.20 2.40
N ILE A 36 -8.62 -6.37 1.36
CA ILE A 36 -9.81 -5.59 1.05
C ILE A 36 -10.66 -6.24 -0.05
N SER A 37 -10.31 -7.44 -0.47
CA SER A 37 -11.02 -8.19 -1.51
C SER A 37 -11.18 -7.38 -2.81
N LEU A 38 -10.10 -6.70 -3.22
CA LEU A 38 -10.11 -5.88 -4.42
C LEU A 38 -10.18 -6.76 -5.66
N SER A 39 -11.11 -6.46 -6.57
CA SER A 39 -11.27 -7.24 -7.80
C SER A 39 -10.07 -7.04 -8.74
N GLU A 40 -9.81 -8.02 -9.61
CA GLU A 40 -8.73 -7.90 -10.59
C GLU A 40 -8.84 -6.67 -11.47
N PRO A 41 -10.04 -6.35 -12.04
CA PRO A 41 -10.17 -5.12 -12.83
C PRO A 41 -9.77 -3.86 -12.05
N ASP A 42 -10.10 -3.78 -10.76
CA ASP A 42 -9.72 -2.63 -9.94
C ASP A 42 -8.21 -2.62 -9.66
N GLN A 43 -7.60 -3.79 -9.52
CA GLN A 43 -6.15 -3.86 -9.29
C GLN A 43 -5.35 -3.36 -10.48
N ILE A 44 -5.84 -3.54 -11.70
CA ILE A 44 -5.15 -3.14 -12.93
C ILE A 44 -5.65 -1.83 -13.50
N ALA A 45 -6.71 -1.24 -12.94
CA ALA A 45 -7.22 0.05 -13.41
C ALA A 45 -6.12 1.11 -13.36
N ALA A 46 -6.01 1.91 -14.41
CA ALA A 46 -4.92 2.87 -14.54
C ALA A 46 -5.45 4.27 -14.83
N LEU A 47 -4.65 5.27 -14.41
CA LEU A 47 -4.88 6.66 -14.77
C LEU A 47 -4.50 6.88 -16.24
N PRO A 48 -4.95 8.00 -16.86
CA PRO A 48 -4.55 8.30 -18.24
C PRO A 48 -3.03 8.32 -18.46
N SER A 49 -2.26 8.58 -17.41
CA SER A 49 -0.80 8.55 -17.47
C SER A 49 -0.22 7.14 -17.55
N GLY A 50 -1.06 6.11 -17.36
CA GLY A 50 -0.62 4.71 -17.32
C GLY A 50 -0.31 4.19 -15.93
N GLN A 51 -0.28 5.04 -14.92
CA GLN A 51 -0.02 4.62 -13.55
C GLN A 51 -1.25 3.93 -12.97
N LYS A 52 -1.07 2.79 -12.32
CA LYS A 52 -2.18 2.06 -11.70
C LYS A 52 -2.73 2.85 -10.52
N ILE A 53 -4.06 3.00 -10.49
CA ILE A 53 -4.73 3.79 -9.46
C ILE A 53 -4.50 3.19 -8.07
N PHE A 54 -4.65 1.88 -7.93
CA PHE A 54 -4.46 1.22 -6.65
C PHE A 54 -3.04 1.41 -6.13
N TYR A 55 -2.05 1.21 -6.99
CA TYR A 55 -0.64 1.41 -6.62
C TYR A 55 -0.38 2.85 -6.19
N ASN A 56 -0.96 3.80 -6.93
CA ASN A 56 -0.84 5.23 -6.58
C ASN A 56 -1.38 5.49 -5.17
N ARG A 57 -2.54 4.92 -4.85
CA ARG A 57 -3.16 5.12 -3.54
C ARG A 57 -2.37 4.44 -2.42
N ILE A 58 -1.79 3.28 -2.68
CA ILE A 58 -0.89 2.61 -1.72
C ILE A 58 0.33 3.50 -1.46
N ASN A 59 0.91 4.08 -2.50
CA ASN A 59 2.07 4.96 -2.36
C ASN A 59 1.74 6.19 -1.51
N TRP A 60 0.57 6.80 -1.72
CA TRP A 60 0.15 7.95 -0.93
C TRP A 60 -0.05 7.57 0.54
N ALA A 61 -0.71 6.43 0.79
CA ALA A 61 -0.88 5.93 2.15
C ALA A 61 0.47 5.70 2.83
N ASN A 62 1.40 5.06 2.12
CA ASN A 62 2.74 4.82 2.61
C ASN A 62 3.45 6.14 2.96
N THR A 63 3.35 7.14 2.10
CA THR A 63 3.97 8.45 2.32
C THR A 63 3.46 9.10 3.60
N TYR A 64 2.14 9.11 3.81
CA TYR A 64 1.57 9.70 5.01
C TYR A 64 1.92 8.93 6.27
N LEU A 65 1.93 7.61 6.20
CA LEU A 65 2.31 6.79 7.35
C LEU A 65 3.79 6.95 7.69
N LYS A 66 4.65 7.15 6.70
CA LYS A 66 6.06 7.47 6.93
C LYS A 66 6.20 8.82 7.64
N LYS A 67 5.46 9.83 7.21
CA LYS A 67 5.47 11.14 7.87
C LYS A 67 5.00 11.06 9.30
N ALA A 68 4.06 10.17 9.58
CA ALA A 68 3.55 9.95 10.93
C ALA A 68 4.52 9.12 11.80
N GLY A 69 5.59 8.59 11.23
CA GLY A 69 6.56 7.78 11.95
C GLY A 69 6.16 6.34 12.18
N LEU A 70 5.14 5.85 11.46
CA LEU A 70 4.64 4.48 11.62
C LEU A 70 5.28 3.49 10.66
N ILE A 71 5.87 3.97 9.58
CA ILE A 71 6.55 3.16 8.57
C ILE A 71 7.93 3.74 8.31
N ALA A 72 8.93 2.86 8.16
CA ALA A 72 10.27 3.22 7.74
C ALA A 72 10.58 2.55 6.41
N SER A 73 11.46 3.17 5.63
CA SER A 73 11.90 2.62 4.35
C SER A 73 13.40 2.38 4.43
N PRO A 74 13.83 1.14 4.76
CA PRO A 74 15.26 0.84 4.89
C PRO A 74 16.01 0.93 3.56
N LYS A 75 15.31 0.71 2.46
CA LYS A 75 15.85 0.94 1.13
C LYS A 75 14.71 1.18 0.14
N ARG A 76 15.07 1.70 -1.03
CA ARG A 76 14.10 2.06 -2.06
C ARG A 76 13.23 0.86 -2.44
N GLY A 77 11.91 1.07 -2.44
CA GLY A 77 10.95 0.03 -2.80
C GLY A 77 10.63 -0.96 -1.69
N TYR A 78 11.18 -0.78 -0.50
CA TYR A 78 10.93 -1.63 0.65
C TYR A 78 10.43 -0.81 1.83
N ILE A 79 9.57 -1.41 2.65
CA ILE A 79 9.03 -0.77 3.84
C ILE A 79 8.99 -1.75 5.00
N GLU A 80 8.98 -1.20 6.21
CA GLU A 80 8.81 -1.98 7.44
C GLU A 80 8.07 -1.13 8.46
N ILE A 81 7.39 -1.79 9.40
CA ILE A 81 6.70 -1.07 10.46
C ILE A 81 7.72 -0.60 11.49
N THR A 82 7.52 0.61 12.03
CA THR A 82 8.36 1.09 13.13
C THR A 82 7.84 0.51 14.44
N ALA A 83 8.76 0.16 15.31
CA ALA A 83 8.39 -0.41 16.61
C ALA A 83 7.81 0.65 17.54
#